data_87524de3bd7b218f854541d81515f3cd
#
_entry.id   87524de3bd7b218f854541d81515f3cd
#
_cell.length_a   1.000
_cell.length_b   1.000
_cell.length_c   1.000
_cell.angle_alpha   90.00
_cell.angle_beta   90.00
_cell.angle_gamma   90.00
#
_symmetry.space_group_name_H-M   'P 1'
#
loop_
_entity.id
_entity.type
_entity.pdbx_description
1 polymer ?
#
loop_
_entity_poly.entity_id
_entity_poly.type
_entity_poly.pdbx_seq_one_letter_code
_entity_poly.pdbx_strand_id
1 'polypeptide(L)'
;TFEELGVDSIMVDEAHNFKNLAIFSKMNNVSGISSSGAKKSTDMQLKCQYLSEINDGRGIVFATGTPISNTMCEMYVMQLYLQKAALEEMGIYHFDSWAANFGEVTTALELTVEGSGFRFKSRFNKFTNLPELMNIFREVADVQTADMLDLDVPALRGGKPIIVESEPDWYVKQVMEDFVVRAERIRGGGVDPSVDNFLKITHEARLLGTDA
;
A
#
# COMPACT_ATOMS: atom_id res chain seq x y z
N THR A 1 -25.21 2.06 17.18
CA THR A 1 -24.71 1.66 15.84
C THR A 1 -24.43 2.89 14.98
N PHE A 2 -23.76 2.72 13.82
CA PHE A 2 -23.48 3.83 12.92
C PHE A 2 -24.78 4.41 12.31
N GLU A 3 -25.72 3.53 11.99
CA GLU A 3 -27.05 3.89 11.48
C GLU A 3 -27.84 4.75 12.48
N GLU A 4 -27.74 4.45 13.77
CA GLU A 4 -28.44 5.20 14.85
C GLU A 4 -27.89 6.61 15.04
N LEU A 5 -26.66 6.88 14.59
CA LEU A 5 -26.06 8.22 14.63
C LEU A 5 -26.70 9.19 13.62
N GLY A 6 -27.43 8.69 12.63
CA GLY A 6 -28.09 9.50 11.61
C GLY A 6 -27.09 10.28 10.74
N VAL A 7 -25.94 9.67 10.43
CA VAL A 7 -24.89 10.29 9.60
C VAL A 7 -25.26 10.12 8.13
N ASP A 8 -25.31 11.23 7.40
CA ASP A 8 -25.65 11.24 5.96
C ASP A 8 -24.40 11.25 5.06
N SER A 9 -23.27 11.68 5.58
CA SER A 9 -22.02 11.75 4.80
C SER A 9 -20.79 11.57 5.69
N ILE A 10 -19.71 11.14 5.07
CA ILE A 10 -18.40 10.98 5.71
C ILE A 10 -17.32 11.66 4.88
N MET A 11 -16.49 12.47 5.53
CA MET A 11 -15.29 13.05 4.94
C MET A 11 -14.08 12.53 5.69
N VAL A 12 -13.14 11.92 4.96
CA VAL A 12 -11.98 11.25 5.55
C VAL A 12 -10.72 11.89 5.01
N ASP A 13 -10.02 12.58 5.89
CA ASP A 13 -8.66 13.04 5.62
C ASP A 13 -7.66 11.91 5.83
N GLU A 14 -6.56 11.93 5.10
CA GLU A 14 -5.53 10.88 5.08
C GLU A 14 -6.14 9.48 4.84
N ALA A 15 -7.04 9.40 3.86
CA ALA A 15 -7.80 8.19 3.54
C ALA A 15 -6.92 6.97 3.20
N HIS A 16 -5.65 7.18 2.82
CA HIS A 16 -4.67 6.11 2.65
C HIS A 16 -4.45 5.27 3.91
N ASN A 17 -4.83 5.75 5.09
CA ASN A 17 -4.82 4.97 6.33
C ASN A 17 -5.80 3.78 6.31
N PHE A 18 -6.76 3.75 5.38
CA PHE A 18 -7.76 2.69 5.22
C PHE A 18 -7.50 1.76 4.04
N LYS A 19 -6.36 1.88 3.38
CA LYS A 19 -5.98 1.08 2.20
C LYS A 19 -5.75 -0.42 2.48
N ASN A 20 -5.54 -0.82 3.74
CA ASN A 20 -5.29 -2.20 4.13
C ASN A 20 -6.61 -2.98 4.29
N LEU A 21 -7.35 -3.13 3.22
CA LEU A 21 -8.52 -3.99 3.14
C LEU A 21 -8.09 -5.39 2.71
N ALA A 22 -8.74 -6.43 3.25
CA ALA A 22 -8.47 -7.79 2.80
C ALA A 22 -8.92 -7.99 1.35
N ILE A 23 -8.05 -8.56 0.55
CA ILE A 23 -8.31 -8.85 -0.87
C ILE A 23 -8.42 -10.36 -1.05
N PHE A 24 -9.56 -10.81 -1.57
CA PHE A 24 -9.78 -12.20 -1.91
C PHE A 24 -9.32 -12.44 -3.35
N SER A 25 -8.33 -13.32 -3.53
CA SER A 25 -7.73 -13.64 -4.82
C SER A 25 -7.37 -15.12 -4.91
N LYS A 26 -7.45 -15.67 -6.12
CA LYS A 26 -6.92 -17.00 -6.45
C LYS A 26 -5.42 -16.97 -6.74
N MET A 27 -4.81 -15.80 -6.84
CA MET A 27 -3.38 -15.64 -7.06
C MET A 27 -2.62 -15.99 -5.78
N ASN A 28 -1.91 -17.12 -5.78
CA ASN A 28 -1.11 -17.57 -4.66
C ASN A 28 0.37 -17.17 -4.85
N ASN A 29 1.06 -16.89 -3.74
CA ASN A 29 2.49 -16.55 -3.73
C ASN A 29 2.87 -15.30 -4.53
N VAL A 30 1.92 -14.36 -4.69
CA VAL A 30 2.15 -13.07 -5.36
C VAL A 30 2.22 -11.98 -4.30
N SER A 31 3.36 -11.31 -4.22
CA SER A 31 3.54 -10.17 -3.32
C SER A 31 2.78 -8.94 -3.83
N GLY A 32 2.29 -8.15 -2.90
CA GLY A 32 1.49 -6.96 -3.20
C GLY A 32 -0.01 -7.18 -3.06
N ILE A 33 -0.47 -8.44 -2.95
CA ILE A 33 -1.87 -8.80 -2.69
C ILE A 33 -1.98 -9.18 -1.22
N SER A 34 -2.75 -8.40 -0.45
CA SER A 34 -2.94 -8.65 0.99
C SER A 34 -4.22 -9.45 1.23
N SER A 35 -4.07 -10.68 1.71
CA SER A 35 -5.20 -11.52 2.14
C SER A 35 -5.70 -11.19 3.55
N SER A 36 -4.95 -10.39 4.31
CA SER A 36 -5.32 -9.93 5.65
C SER A 36 -5.61 -8.43 5.63
N GLY A 37 -6.72 -8.02 6.22
CA GLY A 37 -7.13 -6.61 6.31
C GLY A 37 -7.01 -6.07 7.73
N ALA A 38 -6.90 -4.75 7.85
CA ALA A 38 -7.02 -4.06 9.11
C ALA A 38 -8.50 -3.92 9.51
N LYS A 39 -8.83 -4.16 10.79
CA LYS A 39 -10.21 -4.02 11.30
C LYS A 39 -10.80 -2.65 10.96
N LYS A 40 -10.02 -1.57 11.08
CA LYS A 40 -10.45 -0.21 10.74
C LYS A 40 -10.84 -0.04 9.26
N SER A 41 -10.15 -0.75 8.35
CA SER A 41 -10.46 -0.70 6.91
C SER A 41 -11.76 -1.45 6.61
N THR A 42 -11.99 -2.59 7.24
CA THR A 42 -13.25 -3.32 7.12
C THR A 42 -14.42 -2.52 7.69
N ASP A 43 -14.24 -1.90 8.86
CA ASP A 43 -15.26 -1.03 9.47
C ASP A 43 -15.57 0.17 8.56
N MET A 44 -14.56 0.82 8.01
CA MET A 44 -14.74 1.91 7.04
C MET A 44 -15.49 1.44 5.79
N GLN A 45 -15.18 0.26 5.28
CA GLN A 45 -15.86 -0.29 4.10
C GLN A 45 -17.35 -0.48 4.36
N LEU A 46 -17.73 -1.04 5.50
CA LEU A 46 -19.14 -1.22 5.86
C LEU A 46 -19.88 0.11 5.95
N LYS A 47 -19.26 1.14 6.54
CA LYS A 47 -19.81 2.49 6.62
C LYS A 47 -19.98 3.13 5.24
N CYS A 48 -18.99 3.01 4.38
CA CYS A 48 -19.06 3.51 3.00
C CYS A 48 -20.17 2.78 2.21
N GLN A 49 -20.28 1.47 2.36
CA GLN A 49 -21.36 0.71 1.70
C GLN A 49 -22.74 1.18 2.17
N TYR A 50 -22.94 1.31 3.48
CA TYR A 50 -24.18 1.81 4.04
C TYR A 50 -24.55 3.20 3.51
N LEU A 51 -23.61 4.15 3.54
CA LEU A 51 -23.83 5.51 3.03
C LEU A 51 -24.14 5.52 1.53
N SER A 52 -23.43 4.71 0.76
CA SER A 52 -23.66 4.56 -0.68
C SER A 52 -25.06 4.03 -0.98
N GLU A 53 -25.57 3.08 -0.19
CA GLU A 53 -26.91 2.50 -0.34
C GLU A 53 -28.02 3.50 -0.04
N ILE A 54 -27.88 4.31 1.05
CA ILE A 54 -28.92 5.27 1.44
C ILE A 54 -28.88 6.59 0.63
N ASN A 55 -27.78 6.88 -0.06
CA ASN A 55 -27.54 8.14 -0.77
C ASN A 55 -27.28 7.97 -2.28
N ASP A 56 -27.72 6.87 -2.87
CA ASP A 56 -27.53 6.61 -4.31
C ASP A 56 -26.06 6.78 -4.78
N GLY A 57 -25.12 6.17 -4.04
CA GLY A 57 -23.70 6.22 -4.35
C GLY A 57 -22.96 7.48 -3.90
N ARG A 58 -23.59 8.34 -3.11
CA ARG A 58 -23.03 9.63 -2.65
C ARG A 58 -22.71 9.61 -1.16
N GLY A 59 -22.19 10.75 -0.66
CA GLY A 59 -21.97 10.97 0.77
C GLY A 59 -20.59 10.50 1.27
N ILE A 60 -19.67 10.12 0.38
CA ILE A 60 -18.32 9.67 0.73
C ILE A 60 -17.30 10.57 0.07
N VAL A 61 -16.43 11.21 0.86
CA VAL A 61 -15.33 12.03 0.37
C VAL A 61 -14.05 11.58 1.04
N PHE A 62 -13.07 11.20 0.23
CA PHE A 62 -11.73 10.83 0.66
C PHE A 62 -10.72 11.86 0.19
N ALA A 63 -9.89 12.36 1.09
CA ALA A 63 -8.76 13.22 0.79
C ALA A 63 -7.45 12.52 1.16
N THR A 64 -6.46 12.54 0.28
CA THR A 64 -5.13 11.98 0.54
C THR A 64 -4.11 12.47 -0.47
N GLY A 65 -2.89 12.74 -0.03
CA GLY A 65 -1.75 13.01 -0.92
C GLY A 65 -1.10 11.75 -1.51
N THR A 66 -1.46 10.54 -1.02
CA THR A 66 -0.82 9.27 -1.42
C THR A 66 -1.84 8.15 -1.54
N PRO A 67 -2.75 8.19 -2.53
CA PRO A 67 -3.78 7.16 -2.70
C PRO A 67 -3.17 5.78 -2.97
N ILE A 68 -2.02 5.73 -3.63
CA ILE A 68 -1.25 4.53 -3.92
C ILE A 68 0.19 4.77 -3.45
N SER A 69 0.71 3.96 -2.54
CA SER A 69 2.07 4.10 -2.01
C SER A 69 2.89 2.83 -2.02
N ASN A 70 2.29 1.66 -1.77
CA ASN A 70 3.02 0.40 -1.61
C ASN A 70 2.69 -0.63 -2.69
N THR A 71 1.43 -0.76 -3.06
CA THR A 71 1.00 -1.76 -4.03
C THR A 71 -0.11 -1.21 -4.94
N MET A 72 -0.19 -1.77 -6.15
CA MET A 72 -1.27 -1.45 -7.08
C MET A 72 -2.66 -1.82 -6.54
N CYS A 73 -2.73 -2.80 -5.63
CA CYS A 73 -3.98 -3.19 -5.00
C CYS A 73 -4.65 -2.06 -4.21
N GLU A 74 -3.88 -1.06 -3.80
CA GLU A 74 -4.41 0.12 -3.10
C GLU A 74 -5.36 0.92 -4.02
N MET A 75 -5.09 0.95 -5.34
CA MET A 75 -6.01 1.54 -6.32
C MET A 75 -7.35 0.82 -6.36
N TYR A 76 -7.31 -0.51 -6.44
CA TYR A 76 -8.52 -1.33 -6.36
C TYR A 76 -9.30 -1.09 -5.07
N VAL A 77 -8.60 -1.01 -3.93
CA VAL A 77 -9.23 -0.73 -2.63
C VAL A 77 -9.90 0.64 -2.61
N MET A 78 -9.28 1.69 -3.15
CA MET A 78 -9.91 3.00 -3.26
C MET A 78 -11.17 2.95 -4.14
N GLN A 79 -11.13 2.24 -5.25
CA GLN A 79 -12.31 2.04 -6.09
C GLN A 79 -13.42 1.24 -5.38
N LEU A 80 -13.07 0.25 -4.54
CA LEU A 80 -14.08 -0.46 -3.73
C LEU A 80 -14.83 0.46 -2.76
N TYR A 81 -14.16 1.48 -2.21
CA TYR A 81 -14.82 2.46 -1.35
C TYR A 81 -15.71 3.42 -2.13
N LEU A 82 -15.27 3.87 -3.31
CA LEU A 82 -15.85 5.00 -4.02
C LEU A 82 -16.68 4.63 -5.24
N GLN A 83 -16.43 3.47 -5.85
CA GLN A 83 -17.00 3.09 -7.16
C GLN A 83 -17.54 1.65 -7.19
N LYS A 84 -17.95 1.09 -6.04
CA LYS A 84 -18.40 -0.32 -5.97
C LYS A 84 -19.44 -0.65 -7.04
N ALA A 85 -20.48 0.17 -7.17
CA ALA A 85 -21.56 -0.06 -8.13
C ALA A 85 -21.06 -0.07 -9.58
N ALA A 86 -20.17 0.86 -9.95
CA ALA A 86 -19.59 0.91 -11.29
C ALA A 86 -18.71 -0.33 -11.57
N LEU A 87 -17.93 -0.80 -10.58
CA LEU A 87 -17.14 -2.02 -10.72
C LEU A 87 -18.02 -3.26 -10.89
N GLU A 88 -19.18 -3.32 -10.22
CA GLU A 88 -20.17 -4.39 -10.35
C GLU A 88 -20.81 -4.37 -11.74
N GLU A 89 -21.22 -3.21 -12.24
CA GLU A 89 -21.80 -3.02 -13.57
C GLU A 89 -20.84 -3.44 -14.68
N MET A 90 -19.56 -3.09 -14.54
CA MET A 90 -18.51 -3.50 -15.48
C MET A 90 -18.07 -4.97 -15.34
N GLY A 91 -18.55 -5.71 -14.34
CA GLY A 91 -18.16 -7.10 -14.08
C GLY A 91 -16.74 -7.28 -13.55
N ILE A 92 -16.14 -6.23 -13.03
CA ILE A 92 -14.76 -6.23 -12.50
C ILE A 92 -14.70 -5.97 -10.98
N TYR A 93 -15.81 -6.15 -10.28
CA TYR A 93 -15.88 -6.01 -8.83
C TYR A 93 -14.95 -6.97 -8.08
N HIS A 94 -14.81 -8.21 -8.55
CA HIS A 94 -13.87 -9.16 -7.96
C HIS A 94 -12.43 -8.83 -8.35
N PHE A 95 -11.53 -8.86 -7.37
CA PHE A 95 -10.12 -8.48 -7.58
C PHE A 95 -9.46 -9.20 -8.76
N ASP A 96 -9.67 -10.51 -8.92
CA ASP A 96 -9.05 -11.26 -10.00
C ASP A 96 -9.52 -10.78 -11.39
N SER A 97 -10.79 -10.36 -11.51
CA SER A 97 -11.32 -9.77 -12.74
C SER A 97 -10.73 -8.37 -12.98
N TRP A 98 -10.64 -7.55 -11.94
CA TRP A 98 -10.01 -6.24 -11.99
C TRP A 98 -8.53 -6.36 -12.37
N ALA A 99 -7.80 -7.26 -11.72
CA ALA A 99 -6.39 -7.49 -11.94
C ALA A 99 -6.10 -7.99 -13.36
N ALA A 100 -6.97 -8.82 -13.93
CA ALA A 100 -6.84 -9.29 -15.31
C ALA A 100 -6.96 -8.17 -16.35
N ASN A 101 -7.67 -7.08 -16.03
CA ASN A 101 -7.83 -5.94 -16.93
C ASN A 101 -6.74 -4.89 -16.74
N PHE A 102 -6.26 -4.68 -15.51
CA PHE A 102 -5.46 -3.50 -15.16
C PHE A 102 -4.08 -3.81 -14.58
N GLY A 103 -3.73 -5.08 -14.40
CA GLY A 103 -2.46 -5.40 -13.80
C GLY A 103 -1.80 -6.64 -14.32
N GLU A 104 -0.50 -6.70 -14.12
CA GLU A 104 0.35 -7.83 -14.50
C GLU A 104 1.26 -8.22 -13.33
N VAL A 105 1.42 -9.53 -13.15
CA VAL A 105 2.39 -10.10 -12.23
C VAL A 105 3.74 -10.20 -12.93
N THR A 106 4.74 -9.55 -12.38
CA THR A 106 6.12 -9.69 -12.85
C THR A 106 6.92 -10.56 -11.90
N THR A 107 7.82 -11.36 -12.44
CA THR A 107 8.77 -12.15 -11.65
C THR A 107 10.17 -11.67 -11.92
N ALA A 108 10.85 -11.24 -10.88
CA ALA A 108 12.23 -10.74 -10.96
C ALA A 108 13.13 -11.46 -9.95
N LEU A 109 14.42 -11.46 -10.25
CA LEU A 109 15.45 -11.87 -9.31
C LEU A 109 15.72 -10.70 -8.36
N GLU A 110 15.38 -10.85 -7.09
CA GLU A 110 15.56 -9.84 -6.07
C GLU A 110 16.62 -10.25 -5.07
N LEU A 111 17.35 -9.26 -4.54
CA LEU A 111 18.23 -9.48 -3.41
C LEU A 111 17.39 -9.89 -2.19
N THR A 112 17.89 -10.86 -1.42
CA THR A 112 17.25 -11.21 -0.16
C THR A 112 17.35 -10.06 0.85
N VAL A 113 16.44 -10.00 1.81
CA VAL A 113 16.34 -8.88 2.78
C VAL A 113 17.67 -8.66 3.52
N GLU A 114 18.37 -9.74 3.82
CA GLU A 114 19.67 -9.72 4.49
C GLU A 114 20.86 -9.45 3.56
N GLY A 115 20.63 -9.31 2.25
CA GLY A 115 21.69 -9.02 1.27
C GLY A 115 22.63 -10.17 0.94
N SER A 116 22.41 -11.36 1.51
CA SER A 116 23.32 -12.52 1.36
C SER A 116 23.09 -13.39 0.12
N GLY A 117 22.02 -13.12 -0.65
CA GLY A 117 21.66 -13.95 -1.81
C GLY A 117 20.58 -13.34 -2.68
N PHE A 118 20.16 -14.11 -3.69
CA PHE A 118 19.09 -13.73 -4.61
C PHE A 118 17.97 -14.77 -4.57
N ARG A 119 16.73 -14.29 -4.79
CA ARG A 119 15.55 -15.14 -4.94
C ARG A 119 14.64 -14.61 -6.03
N PHE A 120 13.96 -15.51 -6.73
CA PHE A 120 12.85 -15.11 -7.60
C PHE A 120 11.65 -14.72 -6.75
N LYS A 121 11.07 -13.58 -7.07
CA LYS A 121 9.86 -13.11 -6.42
C LYS A 121 8.86 -12.58 -7.43
N SER A 122 7.64 -13.10 -7.35
CA SER A 122 6.51 -12.62 -8.16
C SER A 122 5.79 -11.49 -7.41
N ARG A 123 5.55 -10.39 -8.12
CA ARG A 123 4.86 -9.21 -7.59
C ARG A 123 3.76 -8.76 -8.54
N PHE A 124 2.64 -8.37 -7.97
CA PHE A 124 1.61 -7.62 -8.69
C PHE A 124 1.98 -6.14 -8.66
N ASN A 125 2.69 -5.65 -9.67
CA ASN A 125 3.35 -4.36 -9.62
C ASN A 125 3.42 -3.60 -10.96
N LYS A 126 2.78 -4.11 -12.01
CA LYS A 126 2.78 -3.43 -13.31
C LYS A 126 1.35 -3.15 -13.75
N PHE A 127 1.02 -1.88 -13.93
CA PHE A 127 -0.26 -1.49 -14.52
C PHE A 127 -0.28 -1.79 -16.00
N THR A 128 -1.37 -2.40 -16.43
CA THR A 128 -1.77 -2.53 -17.83
C THR A 128 -3.02 -1.70 -18.06
N ASN A 129 -3.30 -1.32 -19.32
CA ASN A 129 -4.48 -0.54 -19.67
C ASN A 129 -4.73 0.68 -18.75
N LEU A 130 -3.63 1.37 -18.38
CA LEU A 130 -3.69 2.52 -17.47
C LEU A 130 -4.63 3.64 -17.93
N PRO A 131 -4.73 3.98 -19.24
CA PRO A 131 -5.67 5.02 -19.69
C PRO A 131 -7.11 4.72 -19.32
N GLU A 132 -7.56 3.47 -19.50
CA GLU A 132 -8.92 3.05 -19.14
C GLU A 132 -9.14 3.10 -17.63
N LEU A 133 -8.21 2.56 -16.86
CA LEU A 133 -8.27 2.62 -15.40
C LEU A 133 -8.37 4.07 -14.90
N MET A 134 -7.57 4.97 -15.46
CA MET A 134 -7.60 6.39 -15.08
C MET A 134 -8.88 7.09 -15.51
N ASN A 135 -9.47 6.73 -16.65
CA ASN A 135 -10.76 7.27 -17.06
C ASN A 135 -11.85 6.88 -16.06
N ILE A 136 -11.92 5.59 -15.70
CA ILE A 136 -12.87 5.09 -14.70
C ILE A 136 -12.66 5.78 -13.35
N PHE A 137 -11.42 5.91 -12.90
CA PHE A 137 -11.13 6.51 -11.59
C PHE A 137 -11.46 8.02 -11.55
N ARG A 138 -11.24 8.75 -12.63
CA ARG A 138 -11.56 10.19 -12.73
C ARG A 138 -13.05 10.51 -12.66
N GLU A 139 -13.94 9.54 -12.82
CA GLU A 139 -15.37 9.73 -12.63
C GLU A 139 -15.70 10.11 -11.17
N VAL A 140 -14.87 9.68 -10.21
CA VAL A 140 -15.06 9.91 -8.78
C VAL A 140 -13.88 10.62 -8.10
N ALA A 141 -12.79 10.87 -8.82
CA ALA A 141 -11.56 11.43 -8.26
C ALA A 141 -11.15 12.73 -8.98
N ASP A 142 -10.94 13.77 -8.20
CA ASP A 142 -10.19 14.96 -8.64
C ASP A 142 -8.71 14.77 -8.26
N VAL A 143 -7.84 14.74 -9.27
CA VAL A 143 -6.41 14.48 -9.10
C VAL A 143 -5.64 15.76 -9.39
N GLN A 144 -5.03 16.34 -8.36
CA GLN A 144 -4.19 17.54 -8.46
C GLN A 144 -2.73 17.13 -8.17
N THR A 145 -1.85 17.31 -9.14
CA THR A 145 -0.41 17.05 -8.97
C THR A 145 0.33 18.36 -8.62
N ALA A 146 1.53 18.23 -8.04
CA ALA A 146 2.29 19.41 -7.60
C ALA A 146 2.58 20.44 -8.70
N ASP A 147 2.72 19.97 -9.94
CA ASP A 147 2.92 20.82 -11.13
C ASP A 147 1.64 21.53 -11.60
N MET A 148 0.46 21.07 -11.17
CA MET A 148 -0.84 21.74 -11.40
C MET A 148 -1.16 22.79 -10.33
N LEU A 149 -0.41 22.79 -9.23
CA LEU A 149 -0.61 23.68 -8.10
C LEU A 149 0.44 24.81 -8.16
N ASP A 150 0.00 26.06 -8.17
CA ASP A 150 0.88 27.21 -8.02
C ASP A 150 1.24 27.43 -6.55
N LEU A 151 2.14 26.56 -6.04
CA LEU A 151 2.56 26.57 -4.66
C LEU A 151 3.82 27.45 -4.50
N ASP A 152 3.74 28.42 -3.61
CA ASP A 152 4.89 29.22 -3.20
C ASP A 152 5.81 28.40 -2.25
N VAL A 153 6.60 27.51 -2.86
CA VAL A 153 7.56 26.68 -2.12
C VAL A 153 8.97 27.23 -2.25
N PRO A 154 9.76 27.27 -1.15
CA PRO A 154 11.15 27.72 -1.20
C PRO A 154 11.98 26.89 -2.19
N ALA A 155 12.72 27.55 -3.06
CA ALA A 155 13.61 26.89 -3.99
C ALA A 155 14.77 26.20 -3.24
N LEU A 156 15.08 24.96 -3.64
CA LEU A 156 16.26 24.28 -3.12
C LEU A 156 17.55 24.96 -3.61
N ARG A 157 18.50 25.12 -2.73
CA ARG A 157 19.84 25.63 -3.07
C ARG A 157 20.50 24.68 -4.08
N GLY A 158 20.78 25.17 -5.28
CA GLY A 158 21.31 24.34 -6.37
C GLY A 158 20.29 23.48 -7.10
N GLY A 159 18.97 23.67 -6.88
CA GLY A 159 17.88 23.05 -7.63
C GLY A 159 17.63 21.56 -7.33
N LYS A 160 18.40 20.93 -6.42
CA LYS A 160 18.25 19.52 -6.04
C LYS A 160 18.73 19.28 -4.62
N PRO A 161 18.25 18.22 -3.95
CA PRO A 161 18.75 17.78 -2.65
C PRO A 161 20.24 17.45 -2.70
N ILE A 162 20.95 17.77 -1.63
CA ILE A 162 22.33 17.33 -1.41
C ILE A 162 22.26 16.01 -0.65
N ILE A 163 22.86 14.96 -1.23
CA ILE A 163 22.99 13.67 -0.56
C ILE A 163 24.29 13.72 0.24
N VAL A 164 24.18 13.54 1.55
CA VAL A 164 25.31 13.42 2.46
C VAL A 164 25.43 11.97 2.88
N GLU A 165 26.54 11.34 2.54
CA GLU A 165 26.85 9.96 2.91
C GLU A 165 27.90 9.96 4.03
N SER A 166 27.72 9.07 5.01
CA SER A 166 28.69 8.80 6.06
C SER A 166 29.03 7.31 6.09
N GLU A 167 30.30 7.02 6.34
CA GLU A 167 30.72 5.63 6.56
C GLU A 167 30.13 5.13 7.89
N PRO A 168 29.56 3.91 7.91
CA PRO A 168 29.06 3.32 9.14
C PRO A 168 30.25 3.03 10.10
N ASP A 169 30.05 3.34 11.37
CA ASP A 169 31.04 3.04 12.40
C ASP A 169 31.13 1.53 12.70
N TRP A 170 32.02 1.16 13.63
CA TRP A 170 32.23 -0.25 13.98
C TRP A 170 31.00 -0.89 14.64
N TYR A 171 30.23 -0.11 15.42
CA TYR A 171 29.04 -0.60 16.11
C TYR A 171 27.93 -0.94 15.11
N VAL A 172 27.64 -0.01 14.18
CA VAL A 172 26.67 -0.24 13.12
C VAL A 172 27.02 -1.49 12.31
N LYS A 173 28.30 -1.66 11.93
CA LYS A 173 28.77 -2.85 11.19
C LYS A 173 28.52 -4.14 11.98
N GLN A 174 28.83 -4.15 13.27
CA GLN A 174 28.62 -5.32 14.13
C GLN A 174 27.13 -5.68 14.28
N VAL A 175 26.26 -4.68 14.49
CA VAL A 175 24.81 -4.92 14.58
C VAL A 175 24.24 -5.43 13.25
N MET A 176 24.72 -4.92 12.12
CA MET A 176 24.32 -5.42 10.81
C MET A 176 24.72 -6.88 10.58
N GLU A 177 25.91 -7.31 11.05
CA GLU A 177 26.33 -8.71 11.02
C GLU A 177 25.40 -9.60 11.88
N ASP A 178 25.01 -9.13 13.09
CA ASP A 178 24.03 -9.85 13.92
C ASP A 178 22.68 -9.98 13.22
N PHE A 179 22.19 -8.96 12.53
CA PHE A 179 20.95 -9.05 11.74
C PHE A 179 21.03 -10.12 10.66
N VAL A 180 22.18 -10.27 9.99
CA VAL A 180 22.39 -11.33 9.00
C VAL A 180 22.29 -12.73 9.66
N VAL A 181 22.97 -12.92 10.78
CA VAL A 181 22.93 -14.19 11.53
C VAL A 181 21.52 -14.53 12.01
N ARG A 182 20.80 -13.57 12.54
CA ARG A 182 19.40 -13.74 12.96
C ARG A 182 18.49 -14.08 11.79
N ALA A 183 18.65 -13.38 10.65
CA ALA A 183 17.88 -13.64 9.44
C ALA A 183 18.08 -15.06 8.91
N GLU A 184 19.30 -15.58 8.94
CA GLU A 184 19.62 -16.97 8.56
C GLU A 184 18.96 -17.98 9.49
N ARG A 185 18.97 -17.75 10.80
CA ARG A 185 18.30 -18.61 11.80
C ARG A 185 16.79 -18.66 11.58
N ILE A 186 16.15 -17.50 11.34
CA ILE A 186 14.71 -17.41 11.05
C ILE A 186 14.38 -18.18 9.77
N ARG A 187 15.20 -18.03 8.72
CA ARG A 187 15.01 -18.75 7.45
C ARG A 187 15.15 -20.26 7.62
N GLY A 188 16.05 -20.71 8.47
CA GLY A 188 16.23 -22.12 8.80
C GLY A 188 15.08 -22.73 9.62
N GLY A 189 14.08 -21.92 10.02
CA GLY A 189 12.91 -22.37 10.77
C GLY A 189 13.22 -22.72 12.24
N GLY A 190 14.41 -22.35 12.74
CA GLY A 190 14.87 -22.65 14.10
C GLY A 190 14.42 -21.68 15.19
N VAL A 191 13.59 -20.69 14.85
CA VAL A 191 13.16 -19.62 15.78
C VAL A 191 11.65 -19.48 15.75
N ASP A 192 11.04 -19.42 16.95
CA ASP A 192 9.61 -19.13 17.08
C ASP A 192 9.34 -17.68 16.57
N PRO A 193 8.38 -17.46 15.64
CA PRO A 193 8.08 -16.14 15.12
C PRO A 193 7.65 -15.12 16.18
N SER A 194 7.18 -15.54 17.34
CA SER A 194 6.87 -14.67 18.47
C SER A 194 8.13 -14.14 19.19
N VAL A 195 9.23 -14.87 19.12
CA VAL A 195 10.52 -14.51 19.73
C VAL A 195 11.32 -13.61 18.80
N ASP A 196 11.49 -14.03 17.53
CA ASP A 196 12.19 -13.25 16.50
C ASP A 196 11.62 -13.52 15.11
N ASN A 197 11.60 -12.47 14.27
CA ASN A 197 11.07 -12.54 12.91
C ASN A 197 11.63 -11.42 12.04
N PHE A 198 11.45 -11.52 10.70
CA PHE A 198 11.96 -10.51 9.76
C PHE A 198 11.39 -9.11 9.99
N LEU A 199 10.15 -8.99 10.49
CA LEU A 199 9.55 -7.70 10.78
C LEU A 199 10.28 -7.00 11.94
N LYS A 200 10.65 -7.77 12.97
CA LYS A 200 11.42 -7.28 14.13
C LYS A 200 12.81 -6.81 13.69
N ILE A 201 13.54 -7.63 12.93
CA ILE A 201 14.84 -7.25 12.36
C ILE A 201 14.73 -5.96 11.53
N THR A 202 13.73 -5.86 10.65
CA THR A 202 13.53 -4.68 9.82
C THR A 202 13.24 -3.43 10.66
N HIS A 203 12.47 -3.57 11.74
CA HIS A 203 12.19 -2.47 12.65
C HIS A 203 13.46 -2.01 13.39
N GLU A 204 14.22 -2.94 13.93
CA GLU A 204 15.49 -2.64 14.63
C GLU A 204 16.52 -2.01 13.67
N ALA A 205 16.61 -2.51 12.43
CA ALA A 205 17.50 -1.92 11.41
C ALA A 205 17.10 -0.48 11.04
N ARG A 206 15.80 -0.16 11.03
CA ARG A 206 15.34 1.23 10.84
C ARG A 206 15.73 2.12 12.02
N LEU A 207 15.61 1.62 13.24
CA LEU A 207 16.05 2.37 14.44
C LEU A 207 17.57 2.61 14.40
N LEU A 208 18.35 1.59 14.06
CA LEU A 208 19.80 1.72 13.89
C LEU A 208 20.19 2.79 12.85
N GLY A 209 19.41 2.91 11.76
CA GLY A 209 19.67 3.92 10.73
C GLY A 209 19.23 5.34 11.09
N THR A 210 18.50 5.52 12.19
CA THR A 210 18.00 6.83 12.63
C THR A 210 18.71 7.34 13.90
N ASP A 211 19.25 6.44 14.71
CA ASP A 211 19.84 6.76 16.02
C ASP A 211 20.92 5.72 16.35
N ALA A 212 22.05 5.81 15.66
CA ALA A 212 23.22 4.95 15.84
C ALA A 212 24.40 5.71 16.45
#